data_4556b425bf391efa87ec7e1b08b24246
#
_entry.id   4556b425bf391efa87ec7e1b08b24246
#
_cell.length_a   1.000
_cell.length_b   1.000
_cell.length_c   1.000
_cell.angle_alpha   90.00
_cell.angle_beta   90.00
_cell.angle_gamma   90.00
#
_symmetry.space_group_name_H-M   'P 1'
#
loop_
_entity.id
_entity.type
_entity.pdbx_description
1 polymer ?
#
loop_
_entity_poly.entity_id
_entity_poly.type
_entity_poly.pdbx_seq_one_letter_code
_entity_poly.pdbx_strand_id
1 'polypeptide(L)'
;MINQKPKKNLPFDAHNYQVVEYDDYFCNDKNKKVKVKDLGKKFASINSFFFDYAKEFNIPCAYIKKTDKKSLLFVKYSPLSFKVKILNSADKRISKIFSVKHGENLTLPVIEYHYGTLKDTIISESHLISFNLCTYDDLKFINRLCSKINAVIKSFFERREETIAEFSCNFGKYEGKVYLTNDFSPLSLKIFKLNEDGKLPDPYKLETAGQMNKYTDHLYKITNG
;
A
#
# COMPACT_ATOMS: atom_id res chain seq x y z
N MET A 1 -6.78 7.45 -5.52
CA MET A 1 -6.50 6.25 -6.34
C MET A 1 -5.44 6.60 -7.35
N ILE A 2 -4.40 5.76 -7.46
CA ILE A 2 -3.43 5.84 -8.56
C ILE A 2 -4.12 5.21 -9.76
N ASN A 3 -4.15 5.92 -10.90
CA ASN A 3 -4.63 5.34 -12.14
C ASN A 3 -3.56 4.39 -12.69
N GLN A 4 -3.72 3.11 -12.39
CA GLN A 4 -2.91 2.04 -12.96
C GLN A 4 -3.56 1.64 -14.29
N LYS A 5 -2.92 1.94 -15.40
CA LYS A 5 -3.41 1.53 -16.73
C LYS A 5 -2.63 0.31 -17.21
N PRO A 6 -3.29 -0.77 -17.64
CA PRO A 6 -2.60 -1.85 -18.33
C PRO A 6 -2.08 -1.35 -19.69
N LYS A 7 -0.79 -1.58 -19.98
CA LYS A 7 -0.20 -1.30 -21.31
C LYS A 7 -0.71 -2.30 -22.34
N LYS A 8 -1.14 -1.81 -23.50
CA LYS A 8 -1.74 -2.62 -24.58
C LYS A 8 -0.74 -3.40 -25.45
N ASN A 9 0.56 -3.08 -25.45
CA ASN A 9 1.57 -3.77 -26.29
C ASN A 9 2.74 -4.24 -25.42
N LEU A 10 2.77 -5.54 -25.13
CA LEU A 10 3.83 -6.18 -24.35
C LEU A 10 4.62 -7.13 -25.25
N PRO A 11 5.97 -7.15 -25.14
CA PRO A 11 6.82 -8.17 -25.76
C PRO A 11 6.76 -9.54 -25.04
N PHE A 12 5.82 -9.72 -24.12
CA PHE A 12 5.62 -10.93 -23.31
C PHE A 12 4.21 -11.49 -23.53
N ASP A 13 4.05 -12.78 -23.22
CA ASP A 13 2.76 -13.45 -23.28
C ASP A 13 1.70 -12.69 -22.44
N ALA A 14 0.86 -11.92 -23.12
CA ALA A 14 -0.18 -11.09 -22.53
C ALA A 14 -1.29 -11.91 -21.82
N HIS A 15 -1.28 -13.24 -21.99
CA HIS A 15 -2.22 -14.11 -21.29
C HIS A 15 -1.87 -14.26 -19.81
N ASN A 16 -0.58 -14.31 -19.48
CA ASN A 16 -0.09 -14.63 -18.12
C ASN A 16 0.46 -13.42 -17.34
N TYR A 17 0.67 -12.28 -18.01
CA TYR A 17 1.31 -11.11 -17.41
C TYR A 17 0.52 -9.82 -17.65
N GLN A 18 0.70 -8.85 -16.74
CA GLN A 18 0.19 -7.51 -16.88
C GLN A 18 1.25 -6.48 -16.49
N VAL A 19 1.26 -5.35 -17.20
CA VAL A 19 2.11 -4.20 -16.84
C VAL A 19 1.26 -3.12 -16.22
N VAL A 20 1.72 -2.63 -15.07
CA VAL A 20 1.14 -1.49 -14.38
C VAL A 20 2.03 -0.28 -14.63
N GLU A 21 1.47 0.78 -15.22
CA GLU A 21 2.15 2.05 -15.45
C GLU A 21 1.68 3.09 -14.43
N TYR A 22 2.62 3.83 -13.85
CA TYR A 22 2.37 4.90 -12.88
C TYR A 22 2.38 6.26 -13.56
N ASP A 23 1.31 7.00 -13.39
CA ASP A 23 1.13 8.34 -13.96
C ASP A 23 1.80 9.44 -13.10
N ASP A 24 2.07 10.60 -13.73
CA ASP A 24 2.61 11.79 -13.04
C ASP A 24 1.49 12.64 -12.40
N TYR A 25 0.43 12.02 -11.92
CA TYR A 25 -0.63 12.67 -11.17
C TYR A 25 -1.21 11.76 -10.08
N PHE A 26 -1.79 12.37 -9.09
CA PHE A 26 -2.60 11.68 -8.07
C PHE A 26 -3.95 12.37 -7.91
N CYS A 27 -4.93 11.67 -7.33
CA CYS A 27 -6.19 12.28 -6.92
C CYS A 27 -6.10 12.62 -5.43
N ASN A 28 -6.32 13.89 -5.08
CA ASN A 28 -6.39 14.32 -3.68
C ASN A 28 -7.75 13.94 -3.06
N ASP A 29 -7.95 14.24 -1.78
CA ASP A 29 -9.18 13.90 -1.03
C ASP A 29 -10.46 14.52 -1.63
N LYS A 30 -10.31 15.60 -2.41
CA LYS A 30 -11.40 16.25 -3.15
C LYS A 30 -11.61 15.65 -4.56
N ASN A 31 -11.00 14.50 -4.86
CA ASN A 31 -10.99 13.84 -6.17
C ASN A 31 -10.44 14.72 -7.32
N LYS A 32 -9.67 15.75 -7.01
CA LYS A 32 -9.00 16.57 -8.03
C LYS A 32 -7.70 15.91 -8.46
N LYS A 33 -7.48 15.81 -9.78
CA LYS A 33 -6.22 15.39 -10.35
C LYS A 33 -5.16 16.45 -10.17
N VAL A 34 -4.09 16.12 -9.47
CA VAL A 34 -2.95 17.00 -9.21
C VAL A 34 -1.73 16.43 -9.92
N LYS A 35 -1.16 17.19 -10.86
CA LYS A 35 0.04 16.79 -11.60
C LYS A 35 1.29 17.05 -10.76
N VAL A 36 2.21 16.07 -10.71
CA VAL A 36 3.49 16.16 -10.01
C VAL A 36 4.58 15.63 -10.94
N LYS A 37 5.62 16.41 -11.16
CA LYS A 37 6.73 16.03 -12.05
C LYS A 37 7.44 14.78 -11.55
N ASP A 38 7.70 13.83 -12.46
CA ASP A 38 8.40 12.57 -12.21
C ASP A 38 7.77 11.66 -11.12
N LEU A 39 6.50 11.89 -10.75
CA LEU A 39 5.81 11.13 -9.70
C LEU A 39 5.75 9.64 -10.05
N GLY A 40 5.34 9.31 -11.27
CA GLY A 40 5.22 7.92 -11.72
C GLY A 40 6.55 7.17 -11.67
N LYS A 41 7.66 7.84 -12.01
CA LYS A 41 9.01 7.27 -11.89
C LYS A 41 9.36 6.94 -10.43
N LYS A 42 9.08 7.87 -9.51
CA LYS A 42 9.36 7.68 -8.08
C LYS A 42 8.45 6.58 -7.52
N PHE A 43 7.17 6.58 -7.87
CA PHE A 43 6.22 5.54 -7.43
C PHE A 43 6.65 4.15 -7.90
N ALA A 44 7.01 4.00 -9.18
CA ALA A 44 7.52 2.73 -9.70
C ALA A 44 8.78 2.25 -8.96
N SER A 45 9.70 3.16 -8.62
CA SER A 45 10.91 2.81 -7.88
C SER A 45 10.61 2.39 -6.44
N ILE A 46 9.79 3.15 -5.71
CA ILE A 46 9.40 2.84 -4.32
C ILE A 46 8.68 1.48 -4.26
N ASN A 47 7.70 1.28 -5.16
CA ASN A 47 6.98 0.00 -5.23
C ASN A 47 7.90 -1.17 -5.57
N SER A 48 8.77 -1.03 -6.59
CA SER A 48 9.76 -2.05 -6.95
C SER A 48 10.60 -2.44 -5.75
N PHE A 49 11.16 -1.46 -5.03
CA PHE A 49 11.96 -1.70 -3.84
C PHE A 49 11.22 -2.50 -2.77
N PHE A 50 10.00 -2.08 -2.39
CA PHE A 50 9.26 -2.78 -1.34
C PHE A 50 8.77 -4.17 -1.76
N PHE A 51 8.47 -4.39 -3.04
CA PHE A 51 8.18 -5.74 -3.52
C PHE A 51 9.40 -6.64 -3.49
N ASP A 52 10.56 -6.17 -3.94
CA ASP A 52 11.81 -6.94 -3.89
C ASP A 52 12.19 -7.21 -2.43
N TYR A 53 12.09 -6.21 -1.55
CA TYR A 53 12.30 -6.35 -0.11
C TYR A 53 11.32 -7.37 0.53
N ALA A 54 10.05 -7.35 0.18
CA ALA A 54 9.08 -8.33 0.67
C ALA A 54 9.41 -9.77 0.23
N LYS A 55 9.92 -9.95 -1.01
CA LYS A 55 10.36 -11.26 -1.51
C LYS A 55 11.54 -11.83 -0.73
N GLU A 56 12.49 -11.00 -0.26
CA GLU A 56 13.59 -11.44 0.60
C GLU A 56 13.09 -12.11 1.88
N PHE A 57 11.92 -11.74 2.34
CA PHE A 57 11.25 -12.36 3.48
C PHE A 57 10.25 -13.45 3.09
N ASN A 58 10.32 -14.01 1.88
CA ASN A 58 9.39 -15.03 1.39
C ASN A 58 7.91 -14.63 1.51
N ILE A 59 7.59 -13.37 1.19
CA ILE A 59 6.22 -12.90 1.03
C ILE A 59 5.83 -13.10 -0.44
N PRO A 60 4.78 -13.87 -0.75
CA PRO A 60 4.36 -14.11 -2.12
C PRO A 60 3.80 -12.83 -2.73
N CYS A 61 4.48 -12.28 -3.73
CA CYS A 61 4.11 -11.07 -4.44
C CYS A 61 3.74 -11.40 -5.88
N ALA A 62 2.69 -10.79 -6.41
CA ALA A 62 2.35 -10.89 -7.83
C ALA A 62 3.34 -10.11 -8.71
N TYR A 63 4.08 -9.18 -8.15
CA TYR A 63 5.14 -8.41 -8.81
C TYR A 63 6.29 -9.31 -9.25
N ILE A 64 6.77 -9.11 -10.50
CA ILE A 64 7.90 -9.83 -11.07
C ILE A 64 9.14 -8.96 -11.08
N LYS A 65 9.09 -7.84 -11.82
CA LYS A 65 10.21 -6.92 -11.97
C LYS A 65 9.77 -5.54 -12.47
N LYS A 66 10.65 -4.56 -12.34
CA LYS A 66 10.52 -3.26 -13.00
C LYS A 66 10.90 -3.41 -14.49
N THR A 67 10.05 -2.91 -15.39
CA THR A 67 10.26 -3.01 -16.85
C THR A 67 10.82 -1.76 -17.48
N ASP A 68 10.43 -0.60 -16.95
CA ASP A 68 10.96 0.70 -17.36
C ASP A 68 10.89 1.72 -16.20
N LYS A 69 11.14 3.01 -16.49
CA LYS A 69 11.19 4.08 -15.47
C LYS A 69 9.88 4.23 -14.68
N LYS A 70 8.73 3.88 -15.28
CA LYS A 70 7.39 4.11 -14.71
C LYS A 70 6.53 2.85 -14.63
N SER A 71 7.06 1.68 -15.01
CA SER A 71 6.23 0.49 -15.18
C SER A 71 6.80 -0.72 -14.46
N LEU A 72 5.89 -1.49 -13.86
CA LEU A 72 6.16 -2.75 -13.19
C LEU A 72 5.41 -3.89 -13.87
N LEU A 73 6.04 -5.06 -13.93
CA LEU A 73 5.46 -6.31 -14.45
C LEU A 73 4.94 -7.16 -13.30
N PHE A 74 3.72 -7.67 -13.48
CA PHE A 74 3.07 -8.58 -12.56
C PHE A 74 2.59 -9.83 -13.27
N VAL A 75 2.43 -10.94 -12.57
CA VAL A 75 1.55 -12.02 -13.03
C VAL A 75 0.13 -11.48 -13.14
N LYS A 76 -0.65 -11.97 -14.09
CA LYS A 76 -2.05 -11.56 -14.29
C LYS A 76 -2.90 -12.20 -13.22
N TYR A 77 -3.30 -11.43 -12.23
CA TYR A 77 -4.10 -11.89 -11.10
C TYR A 77 -5.54 -11.34 -11.16
N SER A 78 -6.44 -12.05 -10.51
CA SER A 78 -7.79 -11.56 -10.21
C SER A 78 -7.75 -10.85 -8.84
N PRO A 79 -7.99 -9.53 -8.77
CA PRO A 79 -7.93 -8.81 -7.50
C PRO A 79 -9.03 -9.26 -6.54
N LEU A 80 -8.73 -9.35 -5.25
CA LEU A 80 -9.77 -9.47 -4.22
C LEU A 80 -10.49 -8.12 -4.08
N SER A 81 -11.80 -8.17 -3.84
CA SER A 81 -12.65 -6.98 -3.80
C SER A 81 -12.57 -6.19 -2.49
N PHE A 82 -11.70 -6.58 -1.59
CA PHE A 82 -11.44 -5.90 -0.32
C PHE A 82 -9.95 -5.63 -0.15
N LYS A 83 -9.63 -4.67 0.71
CA LYS A 83 -8.26 -4.40 1.17
C LYS A 83 -8.16 -4.63 2.67
N VAL A 84 -6.97 -4.90 3.16
CA VAL A 84 -6.66 -5.02 4.58
C VAL A 84 -5.85 -3.80 4.99
N LYS A 85 -6.37 -3.02 5.94
CA LYS A 85 -5.68 -1.88 6.53
C LYS A 85 -5.04 -2.31 7.84
N ILE A 86 -3.77 -1.99 8.03
CA ILE A 86 -3.01 -2.29 9.23
C ILE A 86 -2.68 -0.97 9.91
N LEU A 87 -3.13 -0.81 11.16
CA LEU A 87 -2.87 0.36 11.98
C LEU A 87 -1.87 -0.01 13.08
N ASN A 88 -0.73 0.64 13.07
CA ASN A 88 0.28 0.56 14.14
C ASN A 88 0.14 1.71 15.16
N SER A 89 -0.62 2.76 14.80
CA SER A 89 -0.92 3.88 15.68
C SER A 89 -2.41 4.20 15.65
N ALA A 90 -2.92 4.80 16.71
CA ALA A 90 -4.31 5.19 16.82
C ALA A 90 -4.67 6.28 15.80
N ASP A 91 -5.56 5.98 14.86
CA ASP A 91 -6.15 6.95 13.96
C ASP A 91 -7.20 7.82 14.69
N LYS A 92 -7.79 8.80 14.01
CA LYS A 92 -8.82 9.68 14.59
C LYS A 92 -10.06 8.93 15.07
N ARG A 93 -10.40 7.80 14.44
CA ARG A 93 -11.57 7.00 14.81
C ARG A 93 -11.29 6.19 16.07
N ILE A 94 -10.15 5.47 16.10
CA ILE A 94 -9.71 4.72 17.28
C ILE A 94 -9.56 5.65 18.49
N SER A 95 -8.94 6.83 18.29
CA SER A 95 -8.78 7.84 19.34
C SER A 95 -10.11 8.26 19.97
N LYS A 96 -11.15 8.44 19.15
CA LYS A 96 -12.48 8.81 19.64
C LYS A 96 -13.20 7.66 20.37
N ILE A 97 -13.09 6.44 19.84
CA ILE A 97 -13.80 5.27 20.39
C ILE A 97 -13.18 4.82 21.72
N PHE A 98 -11.84 4.79 21.80
CA PHE A 98 -11.12 4.22 22.93
C PHE A 98 -10.48 5.28 23.84
N SER A 99 -10.72 6.56 23.60
CA SER A 99 -10.18 7.69 24.38
C SER A 99 -8.65 7.68 24.53
N VAL A 100 -7.94 7.20 23.49
CA VAL A 100 -6.48 7.20 23.42
C VAL A 100 -6.00 8.40 22.58
N LYS A 101 -4.75 8.82 22.76
CA LYS A 101 -4.20 9.95 22.00
C LYS A 101 -4.08 9.61 20.51
N HIS A 102 -4.48 10.53 19.64
CA HIS A 102 -4.27 10.39 18.20
C HIS A 102 -2.76 10.26 17.87
N GLY A 103 -2.40 9.26 17.08
CA GLY A 103 -1.00 8.96 16.72
C GLY A 103 -0.26 8.15 17.80
N GLU A 104 -0.91 7.79 18.91
CA GLU A 104 -0.32 6.90 19.90
C GLU A 104 -0.04 5.52 19.32
N ASN A 105 1.15 4.99 19.56
CA ASN A 105 1.53 3.66 19.09
C ASN A 105 0.72 2.59 19.82
N LEU A 106 0.16 1.68 19.04
CA LEU A 106 -0.60 0.54 19.56
C LEU A 106 0.36 -0.58 19.97
N THR A 107 0.09 -1.23 21.08
CA THR A 107 0.87 -2.39 21.56
C THR A 107 0.84 -3.54 20.55
N LEU A 108 -0.32 -3.76 19.94
CA LEU A 108 -0.53 -4.70 18.83
C LEU A 108 -1.18 -3.97 17.65
N PRO A 109 -0.85 -4.33 16.40
CA PRO A 109 -1.48 -3.72 15.24
C PRO A 109 -2.97 -4.07 15.19
N VAL A 110 -3.80 -3.10 14.83
CA VAL A 110 -5.21 -3.34 14.50
C VAL A 110 -5.31 -3.67 13.02
N ILE A 111 -5.97 -4.78 12.70
CA ILE A 111 -6.21 -5.24 11.33
C ILE A 111 -7.67 -4.99 10.99
N GLU A 112 -7.93 -4.24 9.92
CA GLU A 112 -9.27 -3.88 9.45
C GLU A 112 -9.47 -4.32 8.01
N TYR A 113 -10.64 -4.86 7.71
CA TYR A 113 -11.05 -5.18 6.35
C TYR A 113 -11.93 -4.07 5.81
N HIS A 114 -11.59 -3.57 4.63
CA HIS A 114 -12.28 -2.47 3.99
C HIS A 114 -12.84 -2.91 2.64
N TYR A 115 -14.11 -2.64 2.41
CA TYR A 115 -14.85 -3.01 1.21
C TYR A 115 -15.57 -1.81 0.61
N GLY A 116 -15.62 -1.77 -0.73
CA GLY A 116 -16.33 -0.76 -1.47
C GLY A 116 -15.44 0.36 -2.02
N THR A 117 -15.94 1.01 -3.07
CA THR A 117 -15.22 2.06 -3.81
C THR A 117 -15.68 3.47 -3.47
N LEU A 118 -16.92 3.64 -2.99
CA LEU A 118 -17.54 4.94 -2.75
C LEU A 118 -17.30 5.47 -1.33
N LYS A 119 -17.30 4.59 -0.34
CA LYS A 119 -16.88 4.89 1.03
C LYS A 119 -16.15 3.66 1.55
N ASP A 120 -15.00 3.88 2.12
CA ASP A 120 -14.20 2.88 2.81
C ASP A 120 -15.01 2.32 4.00
N THR A 121 -15.75 1.25 3.76
CA THR A 121 -16.60 0.63 4.78
C THR A 121 -15.84 -0.50 5.44
N ILE A 122 -15.68 -0.40 6.77
CA ILE A 122 -15.08 -1.47 7.57
C ILE A 122 -16.07 -2.61 7.67
N ILE A 123 -15.62 -3.81 7.36
CA ILE A 123 -16.38 -5.05 7.46
C ILE A 123 -15.64 -6.07 8.35
N SER A 124 -16.36 -7.06 8.85
CA SER A 124 -15.77 -8.14 9.65
C SER A 124 -15.35 -9.33 8.80
N GLU A 125 -14.55 -10.24 9.37
CA GLU A 125 -14.20 -11.52 8.76
C GLU A 125 -15.44 -12.34 8.35
N SER A 126 -16.48 -12.31 9.17
CA SER A 126 -17.74 -13.00 8.86
C SER A 126 -18.39 -12.47 7.57
N HIS A 127 -18.32 -11.17 7.30
CA HIS A 127 -18.78 -10.64 6.02
C HIS A 127 -17.97 -11.17 4.84
N LEU A 128 -16.63 -11.28 4.98
CA LEU A 128 -15.78 -11.81 3.92
C LEU A 128 -16.19 -13.22 3.50
N ILE A 129 -16.51 -14.07 4.48
CA ILE A 129 -16.90 -15.46 4.25
C ILE A 129 -18.36 -15.55 3.79
N SER A 130 -19.30 -14.90 4.49
CA SER A 130 -20.73 -15.00 4.20
C SER A 130 -21.10 -14.45 2.82
N PHE A 131 -20.38 -13.45 2.32
CA PHE A 131 -20.58 -12.89 0.99
C PHE A 131 -19.60 -13.43 -0.07
N ASN A 132 -18.90 -14.54 0.22
CA ASN A 132 -17.98 -15.22 -0.69
C ASN A 132 -16.90 -14.31 -1.30
N LEU A 133 -16.40 -13.31 -0.53
CA LEU A 133 -15.34 -12.42 -0.98
C LEU A 133 -13.97 -13.11 -0.97
N CYS A 134 -13.81 -14.13 -0.10
CA CYS A 134 -12.69 -15.09 -0.09
C CYS A 134 -13.11 -16.36 0.64
N THR A 135 -12.30 -17.43 0.51
CA THR A 135 -12.47 -18.65 1.29
C THR A 135 -11.90 -18.49 2.70
N TYR A 136 -12.28 -19.36 3.62
CA TYR A 136 -11.74 -19.38 4.98
C TYR A 136 -10.22 -19.62 5.01
N ASP A 137 -9.72 -20.49 4.12
CA ASP A 137 -8.29 -20.74 4.00
C ASP A 137 -7.53 -19.54 3.43
N ASP A 138 -8.11 -18.82 2.44
CA ASP A 138 -7.56 -17.56 1.96
C ASP A 138 -7.47 -16.53 3.09
N LEU A 139 -8.53 -16.39 3.90
CA LEU A 139 -8.58 -15.44 5.00
C LEU A 139 -7.49 -15.74 6.05
N LYS A 140 -7.36 -16.99 6.46
CA LYS A 140 -6.27 -17.41 7.37
C LYS A 140 -4.89 -17.10 6.80
N PHE A 141 -4.70 -17.37 5.50
CA PHE A 141 -3.44 -17.08 4.83
C PHE A 141 -3.17 -15.57 4.77
N ILE A 142 -4.17 -14.76 4.38
CA ILE A 142 -4.09 -13.30 4.34
C ILE A 142 -3.72 -12.73 5.71
N ASN A 143 -4.33 -13.20 6.79
CA ASN A 143 -4.04 -12.73 8.15
C ASN A 143 -2.59 -12.99 8.56
N ARG A 144 -2.09 -14.18 8.26
CA ARG A 144 -0.67 -14.52 8.48
C ARG A 144 0.26 -13.65 7.64
N LEU A 145 -0.09 -13.41 6.37
CA LEU A 145 0.67 -12.52 5.51
C LEU A 145 0.67 -11.10 6.03
N CYS A 146 -0.48 -10.55 6.43
CA CYS A 146 -0.59 -9.19 6.99
C CYS A 146 0.30 -9.01 8.22
N SER A 147 0.30 -9.97 9.14
CA SER A 147 1.17 -9.95 10.31
C SER A 147 2.65 -9.95 9.93
N LYS A 148 3.04 -10.79 8.97
CA LYS A 148 4.41 -10.88 8.46
C LYS A 148 4.83 -9.60 7.73
N ILE A 149 3.98 -9.10 6.83
CA ILE A 149 4.22 -7.86 6.09
C ILE A 149 4.38 -6.69 7.07
N ASN A 150 3.51 -6.62 8.09
CA ASN A 150 3.61 -5.56 9.09
C ASN A 150 4.95 -5.60 9.83
N ALA A 151 5.38 -6.77 10.29
CA ALA A 151 6.67 -6.93 10.98
C ALA A 151 7.84 -6.47 10.09
N VAL A 152 7.85 -6.87 8.81
CA VAL A 152 8.90 -6.53 7.84
C VAL A 152 8.93 -5.02 7.56
N ILE A 153 7.77 -4.43 7.22
CA ILE A 153 7.68 -3.01 6.86
C ILE A 153 7.91 -2.11 8.09
N LYS A 154 7.34 -2.45 9.25
CA LYS A 154 7.56 -1.72 10.49
C LYS A 154 9.03 -1.69 10.86
N SER A 155 9.70 -2.84 10.87
CA SER A 155 11.14 -2.94 11.14
C SER A 155 12.01 -2.16 10.14
N PHE A 156 11.61 -2.08 8.87
CA PHE A 156 12.31 -1.27 7.87
C PHE A 156 12.32 0.21 8.24
N PHE A 157 11.18 0.76 8.67
CA PHE A 157 11.06 2.17 9.05
C PHE A 157 11.67 2.46 10.43
N GLU A 158 11.48 1.58 11.42
CA GLU A 158 12.06 1.74 12.77
C GLU A 158 13.59 1.84 12.75
N ARG A 159 14.27 1.04 11.90
CA ARG A 159 15.73 1.15 11.71
C ARG A 159 16.18 2.49 11.13
N ARG A 160 15.25 3.32 10.67
CA ARG A 160 15.48 4.66 10.10
C ARG A 160 14.92 5.78 10.97
N GLU A 161 14.61 5.45 12.23
CA GLU A 161 14.00 6.39 13.19
C GLU A 161 12.66 6.95 12.69
N GLU A 162 11.90 6.11 11.98
CA GLU A 162 10.60 6.45 11.44
C GLU A 162 9.53 5.50 11.96
N THR A 163 8.32 6.02 12.11
CA THR A 163 7.14 5.24 12.52
C THR A 163 6.18 5.12 11.35
N ILE A 164 5.83 3.89 10.97
CA ILE A 164 4.71 3.65 10.06
C ILE A 164 3.42 3.52 10.87
N ALA A 165 2.58 4.57 10.82
CA ALA A 165 1.34 4.61 11.56
C ALA A 165 0.28 3.68 10.97
N GLU A 166 0.16 3.64 9.65
CA GLU A 166 -0.75 2.74 8.95
C GLU A 166 -0.29 2.47 7.51
N PHE A 167 -0.73 1.36 6.97
CA PHE A 167 -0.68 1.07 5.54
C PHE A 167 -1.76 0.07 5.15
N SER A 168 -2.01 -0.06 3.85
CA SER A 168 -2.99 -1.00 3.32
C SER A 168 -2.31 -2.13 2.57
N CYS A 169 -2.85 -3.34 2.66
CA CYS A 169 -2.48 -4.50 1.87
C CYS A 169 -3.61 -4.85 0.91
N ASN A 170 -3.27 -5.01 -0.37
CA ASN A 170 -4.16 -5.51 -1.40
C ASN A 170 -3.68 -6.89 -1.84
N PHE A 171 -4.61 -7.77 -2.14
CA PHE A 171 -4.34 -9.13 -2.55
C PHE A 171 -5.06 -9.49 -3.84
N GLY A 172 -4.54 -10.47 -4.54
CA GLY A 172 -5.16 -11.04 -5.73
C GLY A 172 -4.86 -12.53 -5.84
N LYS A 173 -5.63 -13.23 -6.66
CA LYS A 173 -5.44 -14.65 -6.93
C LYS A 173 -4.86 -14.89 -8.32
N TYR A 174 -3.86 -15.76 -8.37
CA TYR A 174 -3.32 -16.32 -9.59
C TYR A 174 -3.14 -17.83 -9.40
N GLU A 175 -3.68 -18.64 -10.30
CA GLU A 175 -3.67 -20.12 -10.20
C GLU A 175 -4.14 -20.65 -8.84
N GLY A 176 -5.22 -20.07 -8.31
CA GLY A 176 -5.82 -20.47 -7.03
C GLY A 176 -5.05 -20.01 -5.78
N LYS A 177 -3.87 -19.39 -5.92
CA LYS A 177 -3.04 -18.93 -4.80
C LYS A 177 -3.19 -17.42 -4.59
N VAL A 178 -3.08 -16.99 -3.33
CA VAL A 178 -3.14 -15.59 -2.94
C VAL A 178 -1.75 -14.96 -3.00
N TYR A 179 -1.66 -13.78 -3.61
CA TYR A 179 -0.45 -12.97 -3.74
C TYR A 179 -0.70 -11.55 -3.26
N LEU A 180 0.34 -10.94 -2.70
CA LEU A 180 0.36 -9.50 -2.43
C LEU A 180 0.42 -8.74 -3.75
N THR A 181 -0.53 -7.81 -3.95
CA THR A 181 -0.63 -6.97 -5.16
C THR A 181 -0.53 -5.50 -4.83
N ASN A 182 0.01 -5.18 -3.69
CA ASN A 182 -0.05 -3.90 -2.99
C ASN A 182 0.39 -2.69 -3.82
N ASP A 183 0.04 -1.52 -3.30
CA ASP A 183 0.58 -0.23 -3.71
C ASP A 183 1.36 0.36 -2.52
N PHE A 184 2.69 0.30 -2.60
CA PHE A 184 3.59 0.90 -1.61
C PHE A 184 3.87 2.38 -1.92
N SER A 185 2.86 3.12 -2.37
CA SER A 185 3.00 4.54 -2.67
C SER A 185 2.83 5.42 -1.42
N PRO A 186 3.21 6.69 -1.51
CA PRO A 186 2.90 7.72 -0.51
C PRO A 186 1.43 7.81 -0.11
N LEU A 187 0.53 7.36 -0.96
CA LEU A 187 -0.90 7.35 -0.66
C LEU A 187 -1.29 6.20 0.27
N SER A 188 -0.57 5.09 0.21
CA SER A 188 -0.80 3.91 1.05
C SER A 188 0.00 3.93 2.35
N LEU A 189 1.26 4.37 2.31
CA LEU A 189 2.15 4.36 3.47
C LEU A 189 2.02 5.66 4.27
N LYS A 190 1.61 5.60 5.54
CA LYS A 190 1.52 6.75 6.44
C LYS A 190 2.65 6.72 7.46
N ILE A 191 3.68 7.54 7.22
CA ILE A 191 4.95 7.52 7.95
C ILE A 191 5.17 8.86 8.64
N PHE A 192 5.71 8.80 9.85
CA PHE A 192 6.13 9.94 10.63
C PHE A 192 7.59 9.77 11.07
N LYS A 193 8.35 10.86 11.08
CA LYS A 193 9.65 10.91 11.73
C LYS A 193 9.50 11.17 13.21
N LEU A 194 10.27 10.45 14.03
CA LEU A 194 10.19 10.55 15.50
C LEU A 194 10.75 11.87 16.05
N ASN A 195 11.74 12.49 15.37
CA ASN A 195 12.56 13.56 15.95
C ASN A 195 12.59 14.88 15.14
N GLU A 196 11.74 15.05 14.13
CA GLU A 196 11.75 16.28 13.31
C GLU A 196 10.35 16.90 13.21
N ASP A 197 10.05 17.82 14.13
CA ASP A 197 8.85 18.63 14.05
C ASP A 197 8.82 19.44 12.74
N GLY A 198 7.77 19.22 11.94
CA GLY A 198 7.40 20.08 10.81
C GLY A 198 8.15 19.90 9.49
N LYS A 199 9.11 18.96 9.35
CA LYS A 199 9.86 18.81 8.09
C LYS A 199 9.17 17.92 7.05
N LEU A 200 8.44 16.90 7.46
CA LEU A 200 7.69 16.03 6.55
C LEU A 200 6.22 16.43 6.50
N PRO A 201 5.58 16.52 5.32
CA PRO A 201 4.15 16.77 5.23
C PRO A 201 3.33 15.71 5.97
N ASP A 202 2.21 16.11 6.57
CA ASP A 202 1.25 15.19 7.17
C ASP A 202 0.76 14.18 6.11
N PRO A 203 1.05 12.86 6.28
CA PRO A 203 0.71 11.85 5.29
C PRO A 203 -0.80 11.68 5.07
N TYR A 204 -1.62 12.21 5.98
CA TYR A 204 -3.07 12.21 5.86
C TYR A 204 -3.63 13.44 5.12
N LYS A 205 -2.75 14.41 4.75
CA LYS A 205 -3.16 15.68 4.12
C LYS A 205 -2.30 16.02 2.90
N LEU A 206 -2.09 15.06 2.03
CA LEU A 206 -1.32 15.27 0.79
C LEU A 206 -2.24 15.84 -0.30
N GLU A 207 -2.59 17.12 -0.20
CA GLU A 207 -3.56 17.77 -1.10
C GLU A 207 -2.90 18.49 -2.28
N THR A 208 -1.67 18.97 -2.12
CA THR A 208 -0.97 19.79 -3.11
C THR A 208 0.20 19.05 -3.76
N ALA A 209 0.60 19.51 -4.96
CA ALA A 209 1.77 18.95 -5.66
C ALA A 209 3.06 19.05 -4.82
N GLY A 210 3.24 20.18 -4.10
CA GLY A 210 4.41 20.38 -3.25
C GLY A 210 4.48 19.40 -2.08
N GLN A 211 3.35 19.17 -1.39
CA GLN A 211 3.27 18.21 -0.29
C GLN A 211 3.54 16.79 -0.79
N MET A 212 2.86 16.38 -1.87
CA MET A 212 3.04 15.06 -2.48
C MET A 212 4.48 14.85 -2.93
N ASN A 213 5.09 15.84 -3.60
CA ASN A 213 6.47 15.72 -4.06
C ASN A 213 7.43 15.56 -2.87
N LYS A 214 7.32 16.44 -1.85
CA LYS A 214 8.20 16.40 -0.67
C LYS A 214 8.11 15.06 0.07
N TYR A 215 6.89 14.55 0.26
CA TYR A 215 6.67 13.25 0.91
C TYR A 215 7.19 12.08 0.05
N THR A 216 6.96 12.13 -1.26
CA THR A 216 7.46 11.12 -2.21
C THR A 216 8.98 11.14 -2.30
N ASP A 217 9.61 12.33 -2.31
CA ASP A 217 11.08 12.47 -2.33
C ASP A 217 11.72 11.86 -1.09
N HIS A 218 11.09 12.03 0.06
CA HIS A 218 11.53 11.39 1.29
C HIS A 218 11.51 9.86 1.16
N LEU A 219 10.36 9.27 0.77
CA LEU A 219 10.26 7.81 0.56
C LEU A 219 11.23 7.32 -0.51
N TYR A 220 11.37 8.05 -1.61
CA TYR A 220 12.29 7.71 -2.69
C TYR A 220 13.74 7.68 -2.19
N LYS A 221 14.14 8.65 -1.37
CA LYS A 221 15.48 8.72 -0.80
C LYS A 221 15.79 7.51 0.09
N ILE A 222 14.89 7.11 0.98
CA ILE A 222 15.11 6.00 1.90
C ILE A 222 15.04 4.61 1.24
N THR A 223 14.47 4.53 0.03
CA THR A 223 14.40 3.28 -0.75
C THR A 223 15.47 3.17 -1.84
N ASN A 224 16.17 4.25 -2.19
CA ASN A 224 17.17 4.27 -3.28
C ASN A 224 18.54 4.86 -2.84
N GLY A 225 18.71 5.18 -1.59
CA GLY A 225 19.97 5.58 -0.95
C GLY A 225 20.48 4.46 -0.10
#